data_025632cfe745a8c44085066dfd3aabc3
#
_entry.id   025632cfe745a8c44085066dfd3aabc3
#
_cell.length_a   1.000
_cell.length_b   1.000
_cell.length_c   1.000
_cell.angle_alpha   90.00
_cell.angle_beta   90.00
_cell.angle_gamma   90.00
#
_symmetry.space_group_name_H-M   'P 1'
#
loop_
_entity.id
_entity.type
_entity.pdbx_description
1 polymer ?
#
loop_
_entity_poly.entity_id
_entity_poly.type
_entity_poly.pdbx_seq_one_letter_code
_entity_poly.pdbx_strand_id
1 'polypeptide(L)'
;MMTINICRDFTETPGARYKSEGEFSGEEFRDDLLKHKYLEARARNEKLIIELDGGYGYATSFLEEAFGGLARMYPQNEVLDTLSFVSNDEPSLIKEINEYIIHANDKKKRKH
;
A
#
# COMPACT_ATOMS: atom_id res chain seq x y z
N MET A 1 -15.38 9.14 -6.47
CA MET A 1 -13.93 9.01 -6.29
C MET A 1 -13.65 8.19 -5.05
N MET A 2 -12.75 7.23 -5.15
CA MET A 2 -12.46 6.33 -4.03
C MET A 2 -11.18 6.75 -3.32
N THR A 3 -11.20 6.76 -1.99
CA THR A 3 -10.09 7.21 -1.18
C THR A 3 -9.92 6.33 0.06
N ILE A 4 -8.67 6.02 0.39
CA ILE A 4 -8.30 5.46 1.68
C ILE A 4 -7.38 6.45 2.37
N ASN A 5 -7.71 6.86 3.58
CA ASN A 5 -6.80 7.59 4.43
C ASN A 5 -6.31 6.60 5.48
N ILE A 6 -5.04 6.22 5.41
CA ILE A 6 -4.54 5.12 6.26
C ILE A 6 -4.67 5.46 7.74
N CYS A 7 -4.34 6.70 8.11
CA CYS A 7 -4.44 7.13 9.51
C CYS A 7 -5.87 7.00 10.05
N ARG A 8 -6.83 7.50 9.27
CA ARG A 8 -8.23 7.52 9.71
C ARG A 8 -8.92 6.18 9.56
N ASP A 9 -8.67 5.50 8.45
CA ASP A 9 -9.44 4.32 8.07
C ASP A 9 -8.83 3.02 8.57
N PHE A 10 -7.55 3.03 8.94
CA PHE A 10 -6.87 1.83 9.39
C PHE A 10 -6.17 2.06 10.73
N THR A 11 -5.07 2.81 10.76
CA THR A 11 -4.35 3.12 12.00
C THR A 11 -3.42 4.30 11.82
N GLU A 12 -3.23 5.07 12.89
CA GLU A 12 -2.21 6.13 12.91
C GLU A 12 -0.85 5.59 13.32
N THR A 13 -0.78 4.31 13.74
CA THR A 13 0.46 3.67 14.17
C THR A 13 0.68 2.36 13.39
N PRO A 14 1.03 2.46 12.08
CA PRO A 14 1.23 1.25 11.27
C PRO A 14 2.30 0.35 11.87
N GLY A 15 2.04 -0.95 11.83
CA GLY A 15 2.90 -1.93 12.44
C GLY A 15 3.93 -2.53 11.50
N ALA A 16 4.20 -3.81 11.72
CA ALA A 16 5.24 -4.55 11.02
C ALA A 16 4.73 -5.09 9.67
N ARG A 17 5.48 -6.02 9.09
CA ARG A 17 5.17 -6.59 7.79
C ARG A 17 4.00 -7.57 7.85
N TYR A 18 4.07 -8.53 8.77
CA TYR A 18 3.14 -9.65 8.80
C TYR A 18 2.24 -9.65 10.02
N LYS A 19 1.02 -10.21 9.86
CA LYS A 19 0.06 -10.35 10.96
C LYS A 19 0.66 -11.10 12.14
N SER A 20 1.54 -12.06 11.87
CA SER A 20 2.17 -12.84 12.92
C SER A 20 3.08 -12.00 13.83
N GLU A 21 3.47 -10.82 13.38
CA GLU A 21 4.39 -9.95 14.12
C GLU A 21 3.67 -8.91 14.98
N GLY A 22 2.34 -8.80 14.85
CA GLY A 22 1.58 -7.86 15.65
C GLY A 22 0.42 -7.25 14.89
N GLU A 23 -0.25 -6.32 15.55
CA GLU A 23 -1.42 -5.65 14.99
C GLU A 23 -1.06 -4.62 13.93
N PHE A 24 -2.02 -4.32 13.08
CA PHE A 24 -1.93 -3.27 12.06
C PHE A 24 -0.75 -3.44 11.12
N SER A 25 -0.49 -4.69 10.73
CA SER A 25 0.60 -5.01 9.79
C SER A 25 0.27 -4.58 8.36
N GLY A 26 1.30 -4.53 7.52
CA GLY A 26 1.11 -4.30 6.08
C GLY A 26 0.26 -5.39 5.44
N GLU A 27 0.45 -6.63 5.88
CA GLU A 27 -0.36 -7.75 5.41
C GLU A 27 -1.83 -7.55 5.76
N GLU A 28 -2.12 -7.13 6.99
CA GLU A 28 -3.47 -6.88 7.44
C GLU A 28 -4.12 -5.75 6.64
N PHE A 29 -3.39 -4.65 6.46
CA PHE A 29 -3.89 -3.52 5.68
C PHE A 29 -4.23 -3.94 4.25
N ARG A 30 -3.32 -4.69 3.63
CA ARG A 30 -3.53 -5.17 2.26
C ARG A 30 -4.76 -6.07 2.16
N ASP A 31 -4.84 -7.08 3.03
CA ASP A 31 -5.89 -8.10 2.91
C ASP A 31 -7.26 -7.60 3.34
N ASP A 32 -7.31 -6.79 4.39
CA ASP A 32 -8.59 -6.40 4.98
C ASP A 32 -9.17 -5.12 4.37
N LEU A 33 -8.34 -4.24 3.81
CA LEU A 33 -8.81 -2.97 3.31
C LEU A 33 -8.37 -2.67 1.89
N LEU A 34 -7.05 -2.65 1.65
CA LEU A 34 -6.53 -2.17 0.37
C LEU A 34 -7.00 -3.02 -0.81
N LYS A 35 -6.91 -4.33 -0.68
CA LYS A 35 -7.29 -5.24 -1.76
C LYS A 35 -8.75 -5.06 -2.16
N HIS A 36 -9.63 -4.94 -1.19
CA HIS A 36 -11.06 -4.80 -1.47
C HIS A 36 -11.37 -3.49 -2.18
N LYS A 37 -10.76 -2.40 -1.72
CA LYS A 37 -10.94 -1.10 -2.36
C LYS A 37 -10.32 -1.06 -3.74
N TYR A 38 -9.17 -1.72 -3.92
CA TYR A 38 -8.54 -1.82 -5.22
C TYR A 38 -9.44 -2.52 -6.24
N LEU A 39 -10.00 -3.66 -5.84
CA LEU A 39 -10.88 -4.41 -6.73
C LEU A 39 -12.14 -3.62 -7.07
N GLU A 40 -12.68 -2.90 -6.11
CA GLU A 40 -13.85 -2.06 -6.34
C GLU A 40 -13.52 -0.92 -7.33
N ALA A 41 -12.36 -0.29 -7.15
CA ALA A 41 -11.93 0.78 -8.05
C ALA A 41 -11.75 0.26 -9.48
N ARG A 42 -11.16 -0.94 -9.63
CA ARG A 42 -11.01 -1.55 -10.94
C ARG A 42 -12.36 -1.83 -11.58
N ALA A 43 -13.31 -2.36 -10.81
CA ALA A 43 -14.65 -2.66 -11.32
C ALA A 43 -15.38 -1.40 -11.77
N ARG A 44 -15.13 -0.28 -11.10
CA ARG A 44 -15.76 1.00 -11.42
C ARG A 44 -14.97 1.82 -12.43
N ASN A 45 -13.81 1.34 -12.82
CA ASN A 45 -12.89 2.08 -13.69
C ASN A 45 -12.54 3.45 -13.11
N GLU A 46 -12.24 3.46 -11.81
CA GLU A 46 -11.89 4.67 -11.06
C GLU A 46 -10.49 4.56 -10.49
N LYS A 47 -9.90 5.71 -10.14
CA LYS A 47 -8.66 5.74 -9.37
C LYS A 47 -8.96 5.50 -7.90
N LEU A 48 -7.98 4.93 -7.19
CA LEU A 48 -8.04 4.79 -5.74
C LEU A 48 -6.94 5.69 -5.16
N ILE A 49 -7.35 6.70 -4.42
CA ILE A 49 -6.42 7.66 -3.82
C ILE A 49 -6.04 7.16 -2.43
N ILE A 50 -4.74 7.08 -2.18
CA ILE A 50 -4.20 6.66 -0.89
C ILE A 50 -3.59 7.89 -0.22
N GLU A 51 -4.20 8.32 0.89
CA GLU A 51 -3.69 9.45 1.66
C GLU A 51 -2.83 8.92 2.80
N LEU A 52 -1.58 9.36 2.83
CA LEU A 52 -0.57 8.85 3.74
C LEU A 52 -0.33 9.75 4.96
N ASP A 53 -0.89 10.96 4.94
CA ASP A 53 -0.67 11.96 5.97
C ASP A 53 -1.45 11.65 7.26
N GLY A 54 -0.99 12.20 8.37
CA GLY A 54 -1.73 12.24 9.62
C GLY A 54 -1.29 11.26 10.68
N GLY A 55 -0.47 10.27 10.34
CA GLY A 55 0.00 9.29 11.31
C GLY A 55 1.42 9.57 11.79
N TYR A 56 1.99 8.58 12.49
CA TYR A 56 3.32 8.69 13.08
C TYR A 56 4.44 8.18 12.16
N GLY A 57 4.11 7.84 10.92
CA GLY A 57 5.08 7.36 9.95
C GLY A 57 4.90 5.89 9.64
N TYR A 58 5.70 5.39 8.71
CA TYR A 58 5.55 4.04 8.19
C TYR A 58 6.89 3.33 8.18
N ALA A 59 6.91 2.07 8.64
CA ALA A 59 8.05 1.21 8.43
C ALA A 59 8.11 0.80 6.95
N THR A 60 9.32 0.69 6.41
CA THR A 60 9.47 0.27 5.01
C THR A 60 8.86 -1.10 4.77
N SER A 61 8.95 -2.00 5.74
CA SER A 61 8.38 -3.34 5.61
C SER A 61 6.86 -3.31 5.52
N PHE A 62 6.20 -2.39 6.23
CA PHE A 62 4.76 -2.22 6.13
C PHE A 62 4.38 -1.81 4.70
N LEU A 63 5.04 -0.79 4.19
CA LEU A 63 4.73 -0.25 2.87
C LEU A 63 5.01 -1.27 1.76
N GLU A 64 6.14 -1.97 1.88
CA GLU A 64 6.52 -2.96 0.87
C GLU A 64 5.52 -4.12 0.86
N GLU A 65 5.12 -4.62 2.02
CA GLU A 65 4.16 -5.72 2.08
C GLU A 65 2.79 -5.29 1.60
N ALA A 66 2.34 -4.09 1.97
CA ALA A 66 1.03 -3.61 1.57
C ALA A 66 0.95 -3.38 0.06
N PHE A 67 1.82 -2.54 -0.46
CA PHE A 67 1.72 -2.09 -1.85
C PHE A 67 2.49 -3.00 -2.82
N GLY A 68 3.70 -3.41 -2.45
CA GLY A 68 4.41 -4.41 -3.21
C GLY A 68 3.66 -5.73 -3.22
N GLY A 69 3.08 -6.09 -2.08
CA GLY A 69 2.26 -7.29 -1.96
C GLY A 69 1.06 -7.27 -2.89
N LEU A 70 0.41 -6.11 -3.03
CA LEU A 70 -0.71 -5.98 -3.96
C LEU A 70 -0.24 -6.22 -5.40
N ALA A 71 0.92 -5.71 -5.75
CA ALA A 71 1.47 -5.88 -7.09
C ALA A 71 1.98 -7.29 -7.36
N ARG A 72 2.14 -8.10 -6.32
CA ARG A 72 2.43 -9.53 -6.47
C ARG A 72 1.16 -10.34 -6.69
N MET A 73 0.00 -9.77 -6.36
CA MET A 73 -1.29 -10.43 -6.52
C MET A 73 -2.00 -10.05 -7.82
N TYR A 74 -1.75 -8.85 -8.31
CA TYR A 74 -2.42 -8.30 -9.49
C TYR A 74 -1.38 -7.72 -10.44
N PRO A 75 -1.72 -7.55 -11.74
CA PRO A 75 -0.75 -7.00 -12.71
C PRO A 75 -0.20 -5.65 -12.26
N GLN A 76 1.11 -5.54 -12.27
CA GLN A 76 1.84 -4.38 -11.79
C GLN A 76 1.43 -3.08 -12.46
N ASN A 77 1.26 -3.12 -13.78
CA ASN A 77 0.86 -1.92 -14.52
C ASN A 77 -0.54 -1.47 -14.17
N GLU A 78 -1.44 -2.40 -13.84
CA GLU A 78 -2.79 -2.05 -13.42
C GLU A 78 -2.78 -1.42 -12.03
N VAL A 79 -1.94 -1.94 -11.13
CA VAL A 79 -1.80 -1.38 -9.79
C VAL A 79 -1.29 0.05 -9.88
N LEU A 80 -0.23 0.28 -10.69
CA LEU A 80 0.32 1.62 -10.88
C LEU A 80 -0.70 2.58 -11.48
N ASP A 81 -1.50 2.09 -12.42
CA ASP A 81 -2.50 2.92 -13.08
C ASP A 81 -3.66 3.29 -12.15
N THR A 82 -4.01 2.40 -11.24
CA THR A 82 -5.19 2.58 -10.39
C THR A 82 -4.91 3.39 -9.15
N LEU A 83 -3.73 3.18 -8.51
CA LEU A 83 -3.40 3.85 -7.26
C LEU A 83 -2.81 5.23 -7.50
N SER A 84 -3.24 6.18 -6.68
CA SER A 84 -2.69 7.53 -6.66
C SER A 84 -2.41 7.88 -5.20
N PHE A 85 -1.29 8.56 -4.94
CA PHE A 85 -0.85 8.79 -3.56
C PHE A 85 -0.80 10.26 -3.21
N VAL A 86 -1.18 10.58 -1.97
CA VAL A 86 -1.05 11.93 -1.41
C VAL A 86 -0.20 11.82 -0.15
N SER A 87 0.91 12.56 -0.12
CA SER A 87 1.81 12.58 1.02
C SER A 87 2.43 13.96 1.14
N ASN A 88 1.79 14.82 1.93
CA ASN A 88 2.29 16.18 2.15
C ASN A 88 3.32 16.21 3.28
N ASP A 89 3.14 15.35 4.30
CA ASP A 89 4.05 15.28 5.44
C ASP A 89 5.41 14.72 5.03
N GLU A 90 5.41 13.75 4.11
CA GLU A 90 6.65 13.10 3.67
C GLU A 90 6.53 12.74 2.19
N PRO A 91 6.75 13.72 1.30
CA PRO A 91 6.55 13.50 -0.15
C PRO A 91 7.38 12.37 -0.75
N SER A 92 8.54 12.06 -0.15
CA SER A 92 9.40 10.99 -0.66
C SER A 92 8.76 9.61 -0.58
N LEU A 93 7.71 9.45 0.25
CA LEU A 93 7.00 8.17 0.34
C LEU A 93 6.37 7.77 -0.99
N ILE A 94 5.93 8.74 -1.79
CA ILE A 94 5.28 8.42 -3.07
C ILE A 94 6.24 7.69 -3.99
N LYS A 95 7.47 8.21 -4.11
CA LYS A 95 8.47 7.56 -4.94
C LYS A 95 8.85 6.19 -4.38
N GLU A 96 9.02 6.12 -3.07
CA GLU A 96 9.38 4.88 -2.40
C GLU A 96 8.34 3.79 -2.65
N ILE A 97 7.06 4.12 -2.49
CA ILE A 97 5.98 3.15 -2.68
C ILE A 97 5.90 2.71 -4.14
N ASN A 98 6.03 3.66 -5.07
CA ASN A 98 6.02 3.31 -6.49
C ASN A 98 7.15 2.34 -6.84
N GLU A 99 8.31 2.51 -6.21
CA GLU A 99 9.43 1.59 -6.43
C GLU A 99 9.14 0.20 -5.88
N TYR A 100 8.45 0.12 -4.73
CA TYR A 100 8.04 -1.19 -4.20
C TYR A 100 7.10 -1.90 -5.17
N ILE A 101 6.19 -1.16 -5.80
CA ILE A 101 5.29 -1.74 -6.79
C ILE A 101 6.05 -2.18 -8.02
N ILE A 102 6.93 -1.34 -8.54
CA ILE A 102 7.70 -1.63 -9.75
C ILE A 102 8.60 -2.85 -9.56
N HIS A 103 9.20 -2.99 -8.39
CA HIS A 103 10.13 -4.08 -8.10
C HIS A 103 9.49 -5.23 -7.32
N ALA A 104 8.16 -5.26 -7.24
CA ALA A 104 7.45 -6.25 -6.42
C ALA A 104 7.79 -7.68 -6.78
N ASN A 105 8.04 -7.96 -8.04
CA ASN A 105 8.33 -9.31 -8.53
C ASN A 105 9.81 -9.52 -8.84
N ASP A 106 10.66 -8.62 -8.37
CA ASP A 106 12.10 -8.73 -8.58
C ASP A 106 12.65 -9.83 -7.70
N LYS A 107 13.09 -10.92 -8.32
CA LYS A 107 13.54 -12.11 -7.60
C LYS A 107 14.75 -11.86 -6.71
N LYS A 108 15.63 -10.93 -7.10
CA LYS A 108 16.81 -10.62 -6.30
C LYS A 108 16.44 -10.05 -4.96
N LYS A 109 15.42 -9.23 -4.89
CA LYS A 109 14.98 -8.61 -3.65
C LYS A 109 14.27 -9.60 -2.73
N ARG A 110 13.76 -10.69 -3.28
CA ARG A 110 12.95 -11.65 -2.53
C ARG A 110 13.74 -12.82 -2.00
N LYS A 111 15.02 -12.83 -2.22
CA LYS A 111 15.86 -13.97 -1.86
C LYS A 111 16.37 -13.91 -0.43
N HIS A 112 15.76 -13.24 0.41
CA HIS A 112 16.26 -13.15 1.78
C HIS A 112 15.30 -13.67 2.78
#